data_d034585b0b7bcd779af4afcc63d8870d
#
_entry.id   d034585b0b7bcd779af4afcc63d8870d
#
_cell.length_a   1.000
_cell.length_b   1.000
_cell.length_c   1.000
_cell.angle_alpha   90.00
_cell.angle_beta   90.00
_cell.angle_gamma   90.00
#
_symmetry.space_group_name_H-M   'P 1'
#
loop_
_entity.id
_entity.type
_entity.pdbx_description
1 polymer ?
#
loop_
_entity_poly.entity_id
_entity_poly.type
_entity_poly.pdbx_seq_one_letter_code
_entity_poly.pdbx_strand_id
1 'polypeptide(L)'
;MNFSYGRRLRYFVVSGVVLWSVLCVAGGGLLAGVAQSTQEDEKPAVSPVGDTTTDASAQREEQTPEQELVENYLRHLYGWSHDKVEVSVGFPESSSISSLRQVTVEATSGGGVHREVVYLSPDGRHIFRGQLHDLNQDPYLPIHQQIDLQGQPSQGPAQAPVTVVEYSDFQCQYCKQMSDVLRKQLPEAYGESVRLVFKDFPLAGVHPWATRAAVAGRAIYRLQPSLFWEYHDWIFENQETIT
;
A
#
# COMPACT_ATOMS: atom_id res chain seq x y z
N MET A 1 3.72 -21.24 30.51
CA MET A 1 4.42 -20.29 29.62
C MET A 1 3.63 -18.99 29.63
N ASN A 2 4.14 -17.98 30.34
CA ASN A 2 3.47 -16.68 30.46
C ASN A 2 3.82 -15.82 29.25
N PHE A 3 2.87 -15.65 28.33
CA PHE A 3 2.98 -14.63 27.29
C PHE A 3 2.55 -13.29 27.84
N SER A 4 3.50 -12.38 28.04
CA SER A 4 3.27 -10.99 28.36
C SER A 4 2.68 -10.30 27.12
N TYR A 5 1.39 -10.01 27.15
CA TYR A 5 0.73 -9.21 26.11
C TYR A 5 1.09 -7.73 26.29
N GLY A 6 2.06 -7.24 25.52
CA GLY A 6 2.27 -5.81 25.33
C GLY A 6 1.01 -5.16 24.74
N ARG A 7 0.75 -3.92 25.15
CA ARG A 7 -0.41 -3.13 24.66
C ARG A 7 -0.36 -3.03 23.12
N ARG A 8 -1.32 -3.67 22.46
CA ARG A 8 -1.43 -3.66 20.99
C ARG A 8 -2.46 -2.61 20.60
N LEU A 9 -2.04 -1.63 19.81
CA LEU A 9 -2.93 -0.68 19.17
C LEU A 9 -3.71 -1.43 18.06
N ARG A 10 -5.03 -1.36 18.10
CA ARG A 10 -5.88 -2.03 17.12
C ARG A 10 -6.37 -1.01 16.11
N TYR A 11 -6.07 -1.24 14.83
CA TYR A 11 -6.62 -0.45 13.73
C TYR A 11 -7.79 -1.19 13.11
N PHE A 12 -8.89 -0.49 12.93
CA PHE A 12 -10.01 -0.96 12.14
C PHE A 12 -10.10 -0.08 10.91
N VAL A 13 -9.99 -0.68 9.73
CA VAL A 13 -10.22 0.02 8.46
C VAL A 13 -11.63 -0.29 8.03
N VAL A 14 -12.48 0.71 8.00
CA VAL A 14 -13.84 0.59 7.51
C VAL A 14 -13.86 1.25 6.13
N SER A 15 -13.91 0.43 5.09
CA SER A 15 -14.28 0.84 3.75
C SER A 15 -15.75 0.51 3.56
N GLY A 16 -16.51 1.36 2.89
CA GLY A 16 -17.97 1.22 2.75
C GLY A 16 -18.47 -0.13 2.20
N VAL A 17 -17.57 -1.08 1.95
CA VAL A 17 -17.87 -2.42 1.42
C VAL A 17 -17.22 -3.55 2.24
N VAL A 18 -16.18 -3.31 3.07
CA VAL A 18 -15.47 -4.39 3.80
C VAL A 18 -14.97 -3.90 5.16
N LEU A 19 -15.33 -4.61 6.22
CA LEU A 19 -14.85 -4.40 7.59
C LEU A 19 -13.57 -5.23 7.78
N TRP A 20 -12.42 -4.56 7.93
CA TRP A 20 -11.14 -5.23 8.20
C TRP A 20 -10.63 -4.83 9.57
N SER A 21 -10.43 -5.79 10.45
CA SER A 21 -9.86 -5.54 11.78
C SER A 21 -8.37 -5.82 11.81
N VAL A 22 -7.61 -4.85 12.31
CA VAL A 22 -6.18 -4.87 12.28
C VAL A 22 -5.57 -4.52 13.64
N LEU A 23 -4.64 -5.37 14.07
CA LEU A 23 -3.94 -5.25 15.34
C LEU A 23 -2.50 -4.72 15.16
N CYS A 24 -2.15 -3.53 15.68
CA CYS A 24 -0.77 -3.03 15.71
C CYS A 24 -0.17 -2.99 17.12
N VAL A 25 1.11 -3.28 17.22
CA VAL A 25 1.92 -3.23 18.45
C VAL A 25 2.67 -1.90 18.51
N ALA A 26 2.49 -1.12 19.57
CA ALA A 26 3.32 0.04 19.87
C ALA A 26 4.52 -0.37 20.74
N GLY A 27 5.72 -0.30 20.18
CA GLY A 27 6.97 -0.31 20.93
C GLY A 27 7.41 1.12 21.23
N GLY A 28 7.54 1.46 22.51
CA GLY A 28 8.08 2.74 22.94
C GLY A 28 9.60 2.77 22.78
N GLY A 29 10.12 3.84 22.24
CA GLY A 29 11.55 4.13 22.13
C GLY A 29 11.84 5.61 22.29
N LEU A 30 12.79 5.90 23.15
CA LEU A 30 13.24 7.18 23.70
C LEU A 30 13.73 8.19 22.65
N LEU A 31 13.57 9.45 23.01
CA LEU A 31 14.09 10.66 22.37
C LEU A 31 15.62 10.68 22.25
N ALA A 32 16.14 11.08 21.12
CA ALA A 32 17.46 11.68 21.00
C ALA A 32 17.49 12.69 19.83
N GLY A 33 17.74 13.90 20.19
CA GLY A 33 18.48 15.02 19.64
C GLY A 33 18.53 15.27 18.12
N VAL A 34 17.93 16.41 17.78
CA VAL A 34 18.07 17.13 16.50
C VAL A 34 19.49 17.69 16.34
N ALA A 35 20.12 17.43 15.21
CA ALA A 35 21.19 18.27 14.66
C ALA A 35 20.83 18.62 13.23
N GLN A 36 20.48 19.89 12.99
CA GLN A 36 20.34 20.47 11.66
C GLN A 36 21.74 20.68 11.07
N SER A 37 22.01 20.14 9.90
CA SER A 37 23.09 20.58 9.03
C SER A 37 22.52 21.07 7.71
N THR A 38 22.61 22.38 7.52
CA THR A 38 22.44 23.06 6.23
C THR A 38 23.56 22.62 5.27
N GLN A 39 23.22 22.04 4.14
CA GLN A 39 24.15 21.89 3.03
C GLN A 39 23.69 22.77 1.88
N GLU A 40 24.63 23.64 1.48
CA GLU A 40 24.52 24.54 0.33
C GLU A 40 24.63 23.76 -0.99
N ASP A 41 23.85 24.20 -1.98
CA ASP A 41 23.84 23.68 -3.34
C ASP A 41 25.13 24.01 -4.07
N GLU A 42 25.94 23.01 -4.36
CA GLU A 42 27.08 23.13 -5.29
C GLU A 42 26.72 22.46 -6.63
N LYS A 43 26.60 23.29 -7.66
CA LYS A 43 26.30 22.93 -9.05
C LYS A 43 27.53 22.26 -9.68
N PRO A 44 27.50 21.02 -10.16
CA PRO A 44 28.62 20.44 -10.88
C PRO A 44 28.74 20.97 -12.31
N ALA A 45 29.97 21.33 -12.67
CA ALA A 45 30.37 21.77 -14.00
C ALA A 45 30.25 20.65 -15.04
N VAL A 46 29.72 21.02 -16.21
CA VAL A 46 29.63 20.17 -17.40
C VAL A 46 30.96 20.11 -18.10
N SER A 47 31.59 18.92 -18.18
CA SER A 47 32.70 18.64 -19.10
C SER A 47 32.19 17.97 -20.37
N PRO A 48 32.79 18.20 -21.54
CA PRO A 48 32.22 17.80 -22.82
C PRO A 48 32.34 16.30 -23.07
N VAL A 49 31.21 15.77 -23.58
CA VAL A 49 31.04 14.38 -23.98
C VAL A 49 31.90 14.06 -25.19
N GLY A 50 32.84 13.14 -25.00
CA GLY A 50 33.49 12.45 -26.10
C GLY A 50 32.52 11.48 -26.75
N ASP A 51 32.41 11.61 -28.06
CA ASP A 51 31.63 10.75 -28.94
C ASP A 51 32.22 9.34 -28.94
N THR A 52 31.60 8.42 -28.19
CA THR A 52 31.90 6.99 -28.28
C THR A 52 30.59 6.32 -28.69
N THR A 53 30.46 6.07 -29.97
CA THR A 53 29.50 5.11 -30.52
C THR A 53 29.76 3.75 -29.90
N THR A 54 29.11 3.49 -28.76
CA THR A 54 29.05 2.15 -28.19
C THR A 54 27.92 1.41 -28.87
N ASP A 55 28.31 0.47 -29.71
CA ASP A 55 27.48 -0.54 -30.34
C ASP A 55 26.64 -1.25 -29.24
N ALA A 56 25.36 -0.87 -29.13
CA ALA A 56 24.41 -1.46 -28.20
C ALA A 56 23.86 -2.76 -28.76
N SER A 57 24.76 -3.70 -29.10
CA SER A 57 24.44 -5.11 -29.10
C SER A 57 24.45 -5.56 -27.64
N ALA A 58 23.30 -5.39 -26.96
CA ALA A 58 23.08 -5.88 -25.63
C ALA A 58 23.43 -7.38 -25.61
N GLN A 59 24.58 -7.69 -24.97
CA GLN A 59 24.96 -9.06 -24.64
C GLN A 59 23.82 -9.59 -23.75
N ARG A 60 22.95 -10.45 -24.31
CA ARG A 60 22.13 -11.33 -23.51
C ARG A 60 23.12 -12.16 -22.71
N GLU A 61 23.22 -11.92 -21.40
CA GLU A 61 23.90 -12.84 -20.51
C GLU A 61 23.31 -14.22 -20.77
N GLU A 62 24.20 -15.20 -21.05
CA GLU A 62 23.81 -16.57 -21.37
C GLU A 62 23.01 -17.15 -20.20
N GLN A 63 21.72 -17.37 -20.42
CA GLN A 63 20.83 -17.92 -19.39
C GLN A 63 21.30 -19.32 -18.98
N THR A 64 21.21 -19.61 -17.71
CA THR A 64 21.47 -20.97 -17.23
C THR A 64 20.36 -21.93 -17.71
N PRO A 65 20.65 -23.24 -17.84
CA PRO A 65 19.63 -24.23 -18.24
C PRO A 65 18.38 -24.24 -17.35
N GLU A 66 18.54 -23.84 -16.08
CA GLU A 66 17.45 -23.74 -15.12
C GLU A 66 16.57 -22.51 -15.42
N GLN A 67 17.18 -21.37 -15.75
CA GLN A 67 16.43 -20.16 -16.15
C GLN A 67 15.66 -20.38 -17.45
N GLU A 68 16.26 -21.07 -18.43
CA GLU A 68 15.58 -21.45 -19.68
C GLU A 68 14.38 -22.38 -19.41
N LEU A 69 14.52 -23.32 -18.50
CA LEU A 69 13.42 -24.23 -18.14
C LEU A 69 12.24 -23.47 -17.52
N VAL A 70 12.51 -22.53 -16.63
CA VAL A 70 11.49 -21.66 -16.02
C VAL A 70 10.83 -20.79 -17.06
N GLU A 71 11.61 -20.13 -17.93
CA GLU A 71 11.08 -19.28 -18.99
C GLU A 71 10.16 -20.07 -19.94
N ASN A 72 10.63 -21.19 -20.45
CA ASN A 72 9.88 -22.03 -21.38
C ASN A 72 8.58 -22.55 -20.77
N TYR A 73 8.61 -22.95 -19.49
CA TYR A 73 7.41 -23.38 -18.79
C TYR A 73 6.38 -22.23 -18.67
N LEU A 74 6.82 -21.04 -18.25
CA LEU A 74 5.92 -19.90 -18.10
C LEU A 74 5.41 -19.36 -19.43
N ARG A 75 6.23 -19.34 -20.47
CA ARG A 75 5.79 -18.99 -21.82
C ARG A 75 4.68 -19.92 -22.31
N HIS A 76 4.84 -21.23 -22.08
CA HIS A 76 3.81 -22.20 -22.44
C HIS A 76 2.54 -22.02 -21.60
N LEU A 77 2.68 -21.82 -20.30
CA LEU A 77 1.56 -21.67 -19.38
C LEU A 77 0.70 -20.43 -19.71
N TYR A 78 1.35 -19.32 -20.04
CA TYR A 78 0.66 -18.04 -20.30
C TYR A 78 0.39 -17.80 -21.81
N GLY A 79 0.88 -18.63 -22.68
CA GLY A 79 0.78 -18.43 -24.13
C GLY A 79 1.61 -17.24 -24.63
N TRP A 80 2.73 -16.93 -23.96
CA TRP A 80 3.60 -15.80 -24.34
C TRP A 80 4.46 -16.15 -25.55
N SER A 81 4.22 -15.46 -26.66
CA SER A 81 5.06 -15.60 -27.86
C SER A 81 6.34 -14.77 -27.74
N HIS A 82 7.45 -15.27 -28.29
CA HIS A 82 8.75 -14.62 -28.22
C HIS A 82 8.81 -13.25 -28.92
N ASP A 83 7.97 -13.04 -29.93
CA ASP A 83 7.88 -11.81 -30.71
C ASP A 83 7.08 -10.69 -30.01
N LYS A 84 6.27 -11.03 -28.99
CA LYS A 84 5.38 -10.06 -28.32
C LYS A 84 5.69 -9.82 -26.86
N VAL A 85 6.37 -10.77 -26.21
CA VAL A 85 6.64 -10.70 -24.79
C VAL A 85 8.12 -10.98 -24.54
N GLU A 86 8.80 -9.98 -24.04
CA GLU A 86 10.17 -10.14 -23.52
C GLU A 86 10.09 -10.69 -22.11
N VAL A 87 10.79 -11.79 -21.85
CA VAL A 87 10.82 -12.43 -20.53
C VAL A 87 12.26 -12.42 -20.00
N SER A 88 12.41 -11.98 -18.79
CA SER A 88 13.66 -12.02 -18.03
C SER A 88 13.46 -12.89 -16.79
N VAL A 89 14.34 -13.86 -16.61
CA VAL A 89 14.35 -14.79 -15.46
C VAL A 89 15.60 -14.51 -14.64
N GLY A 90 15.42 -14.05 -13.41
CA GLY A 90 16.50 -13.77 -12.48
C GLY A 90 17.26 -15.01 -12.05
N PHE A 91 18.39 -14.82 -11.38
CA PHE A 91 19.12 -15.97 -10.79
C PHE A 91 18.36 -16.52 -9.58
N PRO A 92 18.41 -17.85 -9.38
CA PRO A 92 17.82 -18.48 -8.21
C PRO A 92 18.50 -18.01 -6.91
N GLU A 93 17.73 -17.45 -6.00
CA GLU A 93 18.16 -16.97 -4.68
C GLU A 93 17.60 -17.84 -3.57
N SER A 94 18.17 -17.70 -2.38
CA SER A 94 17.61 -18.37 -1.19
C SER A 94 16.25 -17.78 -0.83
N SER A 95 15.28 -18.65 -0.55
CA SER A 95 13.97 -18.21 -0.06
C SER A 95 13.89 -18.28 1.47
N SER A 96 12.79 -17.78 2.04
CA SER A 96 12.50 -17.92 3.48
C SER A 96 12.30 -19.39 3.91
N ILE A 97 12.02 -20.28 2.97
CA ILE A 97 12.00 -21.73 3.20
C ILE A 97 13.32 -22.30 2.69
N SER A 98 14.17 -22.79 3.59
CA SER A 98 15.53 -23.24 3.28
C SER A 98 15.64 -24.35 2.22
N SER A 99 14.56 -25.08 1.99
CA SER A 99 14.48 -26.11 0.95
C SER A 99 14.00 -25.61 -0.40
N LEU A 100 13.67 -24.31 -0.53
CA LEU A 100 13.23 -23.71 -1.78
C LEU A 100 14.19 -22.61 -2.21
N ARG A 101 14.30 -22.39 -3.51
CA ARG A 101 14.95 -21.21 -4.09
C ARG A 101 13.88 -20.34 -4.73
N GLN A 102 14.03 -19.05 -4.64
CA GLN A 102 13.13 -18.09 -5.30
C GLN A 102 13.76 -17.52 -6.57
N VAL A 103 12.94 -17.28 -7.56
CA VAL A 103 13.32 -16.67 -8.83
C VAL A 103 12.33 -15.58 -9.17
N THR A 104 12.82 -14.38 -9.44
CA THR A 104 11.99 -13.29 -9.95
C THR A 104 11.90 -13.41 -11.46
N VAL A 105 10.68 -13.38 -11.99
CA VAL A 105 10.42 -13.38 -13.42
C VAL A 105 9.69 -12.10 -13.81
N GLU A 106 10.19 -11.44 -14.83
CA GLU A 106 9.58 -10.25 -15.42
C GLU A 106 9.21 -10.54 -16.86
N ALA A 107 7.97 -10.23 -17.22
CA ALA A 107 7.48 -10.34 -18.60
C ALA A 107 6.99 -8.96 -19.06
N THR A 108 7.61 -8.41 -20.07
CA THR A 108 7.32 -7.09 -20.64
C THR A 108 6.61 -7.23 -21.97
N SER A 109 5.52 -6.52 -22.12
CA SER A 109 4.76 -6.44 -23.39
C SER A 109 4.22 -5.02 -23.59
N GLY A 110 3.62 -4.73 -24.72
CA GLY A 110 2.98 -3.43 -24.97
C GLY A 110 1.86 -3.04 -24.00
N GLY A 111 1.37 -3.97 -23.20
CA GLY A 111 0.37 -3.75 -22.13
C GLY A 111 0.96 -3.48 -20.74
N GLY A 112 2.29 -3.53 -20.61
CA GLY A 112 2.96 -3.28 -19.31
C GLY A 112 3.94 -4.39 -18.92
N VAL A 113 4.40 -4.31 -17.68
CA VAL A 113 5.33 -5.27 -17.08
C VAL A 113 4.57 -6.14 -16.08
N HIS A 114 4.64 -7.45 -16.28
CA HIS A 114 4.18 -8.45 -15.32
C HIS A 114 5.39 -8.99 -14.56
N ARG A 115 5.37 -8.91 -13.23
CA ARG A 115 6.43 -9.44 -12.37
C ARG A 115 5.84 -10.44 -11.39
N GLU A 116 6.44 -11.64 -11.33
CA GLU A 116 6.08 -12.63 -10.33
C GLU A 116 7.34 -13.28 -9.71
N VAL A 117 7.19 -13.77 -8.48
CA VAL A 117 8.19 -14.59 -7.82
C VAL A 117 7.70 -16.03 -7.85
N VAL A 118 8.55 -16.91 -8.34
CA VAL A 118 8.31 -18.35 -8.36
C VAL A 118 9.34 -19.06 -7.48
N TYR A 119 8.98 -20.21 -6.97
CA TYR A 119 9.85 -21.00 -6.08
C TYR A 119 10.18 -22.31 -6.75
N LEU A 120 11.46 -22.68 -6.70
CA LEU A 120 11.98 -23.91 -7.26
C LEU A 120 12.31 -24.92 -6.17
N SER A 121 11.98 -26.17 -6.42
CA SER A 121 12.48 -27.29 -5.60
C SER A 121 14.00 -27.40 -5.69
N PRO A 122 14.67 -28.04 -4.70
CA PRO A 122 16.12 -28.22 -4.70
C PRO A 122 16.66 -28.97 -5.93
N ASP A 123 15.88 -29.87 -6.49
CA ASP A 123 16.21 -30.64 -7.69
C ASP A 123 15.92 -29.86 -9.01
N GLY A 124 15.40 -28.64 -8.93
CA GLY A 124 15.06 -27.81 -10.08
C GLY A 124 13.92 -28.32 -10.97
N ARG A 125 13.21 -29.37 -10.53
CA ARG A 125 12.19 -30.06 -11.37
C ARG A 125 10.77 -29.58 -11.13
N HIS A 126 10.53 -28.90 -9.99
CA HIS A 126 9.19 -28.43 -9.60
C HIS A 126 9.21 -26.93 -9.40
N ILE A 127 8.17 -26.28 -9.87
CA ILE A 127 7.91 -24.87 -9.70
C ILE A 127 6.68 -24.69 -8.83
N PHE A 128 6.78 -23.81 -7.82
CA PHE A 128 5.66 -23.38 -6.98
C PHE A 128 5.38 -21.91 -7.30
N ARG A 129 4.12 -21.59 -7.49
CA ARG A 129 3.64 -20.24 -7.75
C ARG A 129 2.70 -19.83 -6.64
N GLY A 130 2.90 -18.64 -6.10
CA GLY A 130 2.11 -18.11 -5.00
C GLY A 130 2.95 -17.27 -4.06
N GLN A 131 2.37 -16.90 -2.94
CA GLN A 131 3.04 -16.11 -1.90
C GLN A 131 3.38 -16.99 -0.71
N LEU A 132 4.58 -16.83 -0.18
CA LEU A 132 4.97 -17.44 1.09
C LEU A 132 4.56 -16.49 2.23
N HIS A 133 3.83 -17.02 3.19
CA HIS A 133 3.42 -16.30 4.38
C HIS A 133 4.06 -16.93 5.61
N ASP A 134 4.68 -16.12 6.45
CA ASP A 134 5.13 -16.54 7.76
C ASP A 134 3.94 -16.54 8.72
N LEU A 135 3.58 -17.71 9.23
CA LEU A 135 2.45 -17.87 10.15
C LEU A 135 2.67 -17.18 11.51
N ASN A 136 3.89 -16.76 11.83
CA ASN A 136 4.20 -16.01 13.04
C ASN A 136 4.08 -14.49 12.82
N GLN A 137 3.87 -14.03 11.59
CA GLN A 137 3.69 -12.62 11.26
C GLN A 137 2.21 -12.30 11.08
N ASP A 138 1.83 -11.10 11.46
CA ASP A 138 0.51 -10.56 11.13
C ASP A 138 0.44 -10.32 9.62
N PRO A 139 -0.48 -11.00 8.87
CA PRO A 139 -0.58 -10.87 7.43
C PRO A 139 -0.96 -9.45 6.96
N TYR A 140 -1.50 -8.64 7.86
CA TYR A 140 -1.90 -7.26 7.57
C TYR A 140 -0.82 -6.24 7.92
N LEU A 141 0.25 -6.63 8.62
CA LEU A 141 1.30 -5.71 9.05
C LEU A 141 1.89 -4.87 7.89
N PRO A 142 2.21 -5.43 6.71
CA PRO A 142 2.71 -4.65 5.58
C PRO A 142 1.70 -3.61 5.06
N ILE A 143 0.41 -3.92 5.12
CA ILE A 143 -0.66 -3.00 4.72
C ILE A 143 -0.77 -1.87 5.75
N HIS A 144 -0.72 -2.21 7.05
CA HIS A 144 -0.81 -1.22 8.12
C HIS A 144 0.33 -0.22 8.09
N GLN A 145 1.53 -0.68 7.80
CA GLN A 145 2.72 0.18 7.69
C GLN A 145 2.62 1.19 6.55
N GLN A 146 1.78 0.92 5.54
CA GLN A 146 1.55 1.82 4.41
C GLN A 146 0.44 2.84 4.67
N ILE A 147 -0.33 2.69 5.77
CA ILE A 147 -1.40 3.62 6.10
C ILE A 147 -0.80 4.85 6.78
N ASP A 148 -0.57 5.91 6.00
CA ASP A 148 -0.18 7.19 6.56
C ASP A 148 -1.39 7.90 7.19
N LEU A 149 -1.29 8.16 8.49
CA LEU A 149 -2.31 8.86 9.28
C LEU A 149 -1.94 10.32 9.54
N GLN A 150 -0.76 10.77 9.12
CA GLN A 150 -0.30 12.12 9.36
C GLN A 150 -1.12 13.13 8.54
N GLY A 151 -1.50 14.23 9.18
CA GLY A 151 -2.27 15.29 8.50
C GLY A 151 -3.66 14.85 8.02
N GLN A 152 -4.21 13.79 8.59
CA GLN A 152 -5.57 13.35 8.30
C GLN A 152 -6.56 13.90 9.32
N PRO A 153 -7.79 14.27 8.90
CA PRO A 153 -8.85 14.62 9.85
C PRO A 153 -9.09 13.48 10.83
N SER A 154 -9.14 13.81 12.11
CA SER A 154 -9.37 12.79 13.13
C SER A 154 -10.25 13.31 14.26
N GLN A 155 -10.96 12.39 14.90
CA GLN A 155 -11.80 12.63 16.08
C GLN A 155 -11.45 11.60 17.16
N GLY A 156 -11.55 11.98 18.42
CA GLY A 156 -11.14 11.18 19.56
C GLY A 156 -9.68 11.39 19.95
N PRO A 157 -9.22 10.79 21.06
CA PRO A 157 -7.89 11.00 21.60
C PRO A 157 -6.79 10.48 20.67
N ALA A 158 -5.72 11.24 20.49
CA ALA A 158 -4.58 10.85 19.65
C ALA A 158 -3.91 9.55 20.14
N GLN A 159 -4.01 9.24 21.43
CA GLN A 159 -3.43 8.06 22.06
C GLN A 159 -4.47 6.97 22.37
N ALA A 160 -5.63 7.02 21.71
CA ALA A 160 -6.65 5.97 21.87
C ALA A 160 -6.06 4.59 21.54
N PRO A 161 -6.40 3.55 22.33
CA PRO A 161 -5.88 2.20 22.11
C PRO A 161 -6.35 1.58 20.79
N VAL A 162 -7.42 2.11 20.21
CA VAL A 162 -7.96 1.66 18.91
C VAL A 162 -8.05 2.84 17.96
N THR A 163 -7.49 2.70 16.76
CA THR A 163 -7.68 3.65 15.67
C THR A 163 -8.54 3.00 14.57
N VAL A 164 -9.65 3.65 14.26
CA VAL A 164 -10.51 3.30 13.12
C VAL A 164 -10.14 4.21 11.96
N VAL A 165 -9.75 3.65 10.82
CA VAL A 165 -9.45 4.40 9.61
C VAL A 165 -10.58 4.19 8.62
N GLU A 166 -11.31 5.26 8.32
CA GLU A 166 -12.39 5.28 7.35
C GLU A 166 -11.85 5.75 6.00
N TYR A 167 -11.95 4.91 4.97
CA TYR A 167 -11.77 5.32 3.58
C TYR A 167 -13.14 5.58 2.99
N SER A 168 -13.45 6.84 2.66
CA SER A 168 -14.82 7.27 2.40
C SER A 168 -14.94 8.14 1.16
N ASP A 169 -16.10 8.03 0.52
CA ASP A 169 -16.51 8.82 -0.64
C ASP A 169 -17.76 9.61 -0.27
N PHE A 170 -17.69 10.95 -0.36
CA PHE A 170 -18.79 11.84 0.00
C PHE A 170 -20.05 11.67 -0.85
N GLN A 171 -19.96 11.04 -2.01
CA GLN A 171 -21.12 10.77 -2.89
C GLN A 171 -21.71 9.39 -2.70
N CYS A 172 -21.02 8.48 -2.00
CA CYS A 172 -21.46 7.12 -1.77
C CYS A 172 -22.52 7.03 -0.67
N GLN A 173 -23.71 6.49 -0.97
CA GLN A 173 -24.79 6.32 0.02
C GLN A 173 -24.43 5.38 1.15
N TYR A 174 -23.62 4.34 0.89
CA TYR A 174 -23.15 3.42 1.94
C TYR A 174 -22.15 4.12 2.88
N CYS A 175 -21.32 5.02 2.35
CA CYS A 175 -20.43 5.84 3.16
C CYS A 175 -21.22 6.79 4.07
N LYS A 176 -22.34 7.38 3.57
CA LYS A 176 -23.26 8.18 4.38
C LYS A 176 -23.81 7.38 5.56
N GLN A 177 -24.30 6.15 5.31
CA GLN A 177 -24.82 5.28 6.36
C GLN A 177 -23.74 4.91 7.39
N MET A 178 -22.54 4.60 6.93
CA MET A 178 -21.40 4.27 7.80
C MET A 178 -20.95 5.47 8.61
N SER A 179 -20.95 6.67 8.03
CA SER A 179 -20.64 7.92 8.71
C SER A 179 -21.50 8.13 9.96
N ASP A 180 -22.78 7.87 9.89
CA ASP A 180 -23.67 7.96 11.07
C ASP A 180 -23.23 7.01 12.20
N VAL A 181 -22.82 5.80 11.84
CA VAL A 181 -22.32 4.81 12.82
C VAL A 181 -21.00 5.29 13.43
N LEU A 182 -20.05 5.69 12.59
CA LEU A 182 -18.70 6.06 13.03
C LEU A 182 -18.66 7.37 13.80
N ARG A 183 -19.48 8.34 13.39
CA ARG A 183 -19.49 9.67 13.99
C ARG A 183 -20.32 9.78 15.26
N LYS A 184 -21.38 8.99 15.37
CA LYS A 184 -22.33 9.08 16.48
C LYS A 184 -22.25 7.88 17.41
N GLN A 185 -22.45 6.66 16.88
CA GLN A 185 -22.57 5.46 17.71
C GLN A 185 -21.21 4.96 18.25
N LEU A 186 -20.14 5.07 17.45
CA LEU A 186 -18.82 4.61 17.87
C LEU A 186 -18.27 5.41 19.08
N PRO A 187 -18.30 6.75 19.09
CA PRO A 187 -17.90 7.54 20.27
C PRO A 187 -18.81 7.31 21.47
N GLU A 188 -20.10 7.13 21.27
CA GLU A 188 -21.07 6.84 22.33
C GLU A 188 -20.75 5.51 23.04
N ALA A 189 -20.45 4.47 22.24
CA ALA A 189 -20.21 3.13 22.75
C ALA A 189 -18.81 2.96 23.39
N TYR A 190 -17.78 3.62 22.88
CA TYR A 190 -16.38 3.35 23.22
C TYR A 190 -15.63 4.59 23.77
N GLY A 191 -16.20 5.80 23.69
CA GLY A 191 -15.65 7.02 24.26
C GLY A 191 -14.21 7.26 23.86
N GLU A 192 -13.35 7.47 24.86
CA GLU A 192 -11.93 7.77 24.64
C GLU A 192 -11.08 6.58 24.21
N SER A 193 -11.64 5.40 24.12
CA SER A 193 -10.93 4.20 23.68
C SER A 193 -10.73 4.12 22.16
N VAL A 194 -11.39 5.01 21.40
CA VAL A 194 -11.36 4.99 19.94
C VAL A 194 -10.99 6.35 19.37
N ARG A 195 -10.10 6.32 18.38
CA ARG A 195 -9.81 7.42 17.46
C ARG A 195 -10.32 7.09 16.07
N LEU A 196 -11.15 7.94 15.49
CA LEU A 196 -11.57 7.87 14.10
C LEU A 196 -10.63 8.73 13.25
N VAL A 197 -10.15 8.20 12.13
CA VAL A 197 -9.35 8.93 11.13
C VAL A 197 -10.03 8.81 9.78
N PHE A 198 -10.30 9.94 9.15
CA PHE A 198 -10.92 10.00 7.83
C PHE A 198 -9.88 10.09 6.72
N LYS A 199 -10.07 9.28 5.66
CA LYS A 199 -9.26 9.33 4.44
C LYS A 199 -10.18 9.38 3.22
N ASP A 200 -9.91 10.32 2.31
CA ASP A 200 -10.66 10.40 1.06
C ASP A 200 -10.40 9.19 0.18
N PHE A 201 -11.47 8.63 -0.37
CA PHE A 201 -11.45 7.56 -1.36
C PHE A 201 -12.51 7.79 -2.44
N PRO A 202 -12.42 8.88 -3.22
CA PRO A 202 -13.44 9.21 -4.22
C PRO A 202 -13.45 8.21 -5.38
N LEU A 203 -14.60 7.61 -5.64
CA LEU A 203 -14.83 6.65 -6.72
C LEU A 203 -15.18 7.40 -8.02
N ALA A 204 -14.23 8.16 -8.55
CA ALA A 204 -14.44 9.11 -9.66
C ALA A 204 -15.04 8.47 -10.93
N GLY A 205 -14.89 7.15 -11.12
CA GLY A 205 -15.48 6.44 -12.27
C GLY A 205 -16.98 6.23 -12.19
N VAL A 206 -17.57 6.34 -10.99
CA VAL A 206 -19.01 6.10 -10.75
C VAL A 206 -19.70 7.28 -10.03
N HIS A 207 -18.92 8.15 -9.38
CA HIS A 207 -19.39 9.27 -8.58
C HIS A 207 -18.84 10.60 -9.11
N PRO A 208 -19.60 11.31 -9.97
CA PRO A 208 -19.07 12.44 -10.76
C PRO A 208 -18.64 13.66 -9.94
N TRP A 209 -19.17 13.89 -8.73
CA TRP A 209 -18.75 15.00 -7.89
C TRP A 209 -17.90 14.61 -6.66
N ALA A 210 -17.67 13.31 -6.43
CA ALA A 210 -16.92 12.80 -5.27
C ALA A 210 -15.52 13.42 -5.13
N THR A 211 -14.77 13.52 -6.23
CA THR A 211 -13.43 14.13 -6.22
C THR A 211 -13.47 15.62 -5.82
N ARG A 212 -14.47 16.38 -6.31
CA ARG A 212 -14.61 17.80 -5.96
C ARG A 212 -14.93 17.97 -4.47
N ALA A 213 -15.78 17.10 -3.93
CA ALA A 213 -16.11 17.09 -2.51
C ALA A 213 -14.88 16.75 -1.65
N ALA A 214 -14.10 15.75 -2.02
CA ALA A 214 -12.85 15.38 -1.34
C ALA A 214 -11.86 16.56 -1.34
N VAL A 215 -11.64 17.20 -2.49
CA VAL A 215 -10.77 18.38 -2.60
C VAL A 215 -11.25 19.54 -1.73
N ALA A 216 -12.56 19.82 -1.71
CA ALA A 216 -13.15 20.86 -0.86
C ALA A 216 -12.95 20.55 0.62
N GLY A 217 -13.20 19.31 1.05
CA GLY A 217 -12.96 18.86 2.43
C GLY A 217 -11.50 19.02 2.85
N ARG A 218 -10.57 18.68 1.96
CA ARG A 218 -9.13 18.88 2.20
C ARG A 218 -8.72 20.33 2.28
N ALA A 219 -9.30 21.19 1.44
CA ALA A 219 -9.05 22.63 1.50
C ALA A 219 -9.54 23.21 2.83
N ILE A 220 -10.75 22.85 3.26
CA ILE A 220 -11.32 23.27 4.55
C ILE A 220 -10.42 22.79 5.70
N TYR A 221 -10.03 21.53 5.70
CA TYR A 221 -9.16 20.97 6.74
C TYR A 221 -7.81 21.69 6.85
N ARG A 222 -7.21 22.08 5.71
CA ARG A 222 -5.94 22.83 5.68
C ARG A 222 -6.07 24.24 6.19
N LEU A 223 -7.19 24.90 5.90
CA LEU A 223 -7.45 26.28 6.33
C LEU A 223 -7.84 26.33 7.81
N GLN A 224 -8.73 25.45 8.23
CA GLN A 224 -9.26 25.38 9.59
C GLN A 224 -9.69 23.94 9.93
N PRO A 225 -8.80 23.14 10.56
CA PRO A 225 -9.04 21.72 10.83
C PRO A 225 -10.35 21.43 11.59
N SER A 226 -10.77 22.33 12.48
CA SER A 226 -12.01 22.18 13.26
C SER A 226 -13.28 22.16 12.40
N LEU A 227 -13.29 22.81 11.25
CA LEU A 227 -14.45 22.87 10.35
C LEU A 227 -14.61 21.63 9.47
N PHE A 228 -13.60 20.75 9.43
CA PHE A 228 -13.69 19.56 8.58
C PHE A 228 -14.90 18.69 8.91
N TRP A 229 -15.16 18.45 10.19
CA TRP A 229 -16.26 17.58 10.59
C TRP A 229 -17.64 18.22 10.39
N GLU A 230 -17.74 19.54 10.47
CA GLU A 230 -18.96 20.27 10.10
C GLU A 230 -19.24 20.13 8.59
N TYR A 231 -18.19 20.28 7.75
CA TYR A 231 -18.30 20.05 6.31
C TYR A 231 -18.66 18.60 6.00
N HIS A 232 -17.99 17.64 6.64
CA HIS A 232 -18.24 16.22 6.47
C HIS A 232 -19.69 15.85 6.75
N ASP A 233 -20.22 16.29 7.89
CA ASP A 233 -21.59 15.97 8.28
C ASP A 233 -22.57 16.68 7.33
N TRP A 234 -22.34 17.95 7.03
CA TRP A 234 -23.19 18.72 6.10
C TRP A 234 -23.26 18.09 4.70
N ILE A 235 -22.14 17.66 4.12
CA ILE A 235 -22.13 17.13 2.75
C ILE A 235 -22.84 15.79 2.66
N PHE A 236 -22.72 14.93 3.67
CA PHE A 236 -23.47 13.69 3.73
C PHE A 236 -24.97 13.92 3.96
N GLU A 237 -25.36 14.87 4.80
CA GLU A 237 -26.77 15.23 5.01
C GLU A 237 -27.41 15.73 3.70
N ASN A 238 -26.68 16.52 2.92
CA ASN A 238 -27.18 17.12 1.68
C ASN A 238 -26.84 16.34 0.41
N GLN A 239 -26.35 15.11 0.53
CA GLN A 239 -25.84 14.29 -0.57
C GLN A 239 -26.81 14.16 -1.76
N GLU A 240 -28.13 14.10 -1.49
CA GLU A 240 -29.17 13.95 -2.53
C GLU A 240 -29.46 15.25 -3.29
N THR A 241 -29.06 16.39 -2.76
CA THR A 241 -29.32 17.71 -3.37
C THR A 241 -28.12 18.25 -4.16
N ILE A 242 -26.96 17.65 -4.02
CA ILE A 242 -25.74 18.04 -4.71
C ILE A 242 -25.71 17.41 -6.10
N THR A 243 -25.51 18.25 -7.14
CA THR A 243 -25.50 17.86 -8.56
C THR A 243 -24.17 18.14 -9.23
#